data_b5d2430f6dba01c2d15f3a0ee895697c
#
_entry.id   b5d2430f6dba01c2d15f3a0ee895697c
#
_cell.length_a   1.000
_cell.length_b   1.000
_cell.length_c   1.000
_cell.angle_alpha   90.00
_cell.angle_beta   90.00
_cell.angle_gamma   90.00
#
_symmetry.space_group_name_H-M   'P 1'
#
loop_
_entity.id
_entity.type
_entity.pdbx_description
1 polymer ?
#
loop_
_entity_poly.entity_id
_entity_poly.type
_entity_poly.pdbx_seq_one_letter_code
_entity_poly.pdbx_strand_id
1 'polypeptide(L)'
;YVNDRGGKARLEALESPTVKYDSLYDVFKAVLKHELYVSSEINKVYGLTLEEKDYTTGQFMHWYIEEQIEEESTMRGILDKMELAGGEKGGIFHIDKELDAMTAAAATQE
;
A
#
# COMPACT_ATOMS: atom_id res chain seq x y z
N TYR A 1 -5.04 -19.20 -2.29
CA TYR A 1 -6.50 -19.04 -2.12
C TYR A 1 -7.26 -19.46 -3.37
N VAL A 2 -7.00 -18.84 -4.55
CA VAL A 2 -7.73 -19.17 -5.81
C VAL A 2 -7.62 -20.65 -6.15
N ASN A 3 -6.43 -21.24 -6.02
CA ASN A 3 -6.20 -22.66 -6.29
C ASN A 3 -6.91 -23.56 -5.26
N ASP A 4 -6.91 -23.17 -3.98
CA ASP A 4 -7.60 -23.91 -2.92
C ASP A 4 -9.13 -23.93 -3.09
N ARG A 5 -9.66 -22.90 -3.78
CA ARG A 5 -11.08 -22.81 -4.16
C ARG A 5 -11.40 -23.50 -5.51
N GLY A 6 -10.45 -24.24 -6.08
CA GLY A 6 -10.62 -24.99 -7.34
C GLY A 6 -10.44 -24.13 -8.60
N GLY A 7 -10.05 -22.88 -8.45
CA GLY A 7 -9.70 -22.00 -9.57
C GLY A 7 -8.27 -22.19 -10.06
N LYS A 8 -7.88 -21.37 -11.03
CA LYS A 8 -6.49 -21.28 -11.51
C LYS A 8 -6.08 -19.81 -11.53
N ALA A 9 -5.09 -19.46 -10.70
CA ALA A 9 -4.48 -18.15 -10.78
C ALA A 9 -3.70 -18.02 -12.09
N ARG A 10 -3.93 -16.95 -12.84
CA ARG A 10 -3.19 -16.61 -14.06
C ARG A 10 -2.57 -15.23 -13.85
N LEU A 11 -1.27 -15.15 -14.14
CA LEU A 11 -0.55 -13.89 -14.15
C LEU A 11 -0.52 -13.37 -15.58
N GLU A 12 -0.90 -12.12 -15.75
CA GLU A 12 -0.81 -11.39 -17.01
C GLU A 12 0.38 -10.43 -16.98
N ALA A 13 0.65 -9.77 -18.09
CA ALA A 13 1.71 -8.78 -18.15
C ALA A 13 1.38 -7.58 -17.23
N LEU A 14 2.39 -7.11 -16.50
CA LEU A 14 2.33 -5.89 -15.71
C LEU A 14 2.99 -4.75 -16.47
N GLU A 15 2.39 -3.56 -16.42
CA GLU A 15 3.02 -2.36 -16.96
C GLU A 15 4.27 -1.99 -16.15
N SER A 16 5.28 -1.48 -16.84
CA SER A 16 6.48 -0.98 -16.17
C SER A 16 6.14 0.26 -15.34
N PRO A 17 6.57 0.32 -14.07
CA PRO A 17 6.35 1.51 -13.26
C PRO A 17 7.14 2.70 -13.79
N THR A 18 6.69 3.91 -13.46
CA THR A 18 7.46 5.14 -13.70
C THR A 18 8.76 5.07 -12.89
N VAL A 19 9.89 5.35 -13.55
CA VAL A 19 11.22 5.25 -12.92
C VAL A 19 11.93 6.60 -12.76
N LYS A 20 11.25 7.71 -13.07
CA LYS A 20 11.81 9.07 -12.97
C LYS A 20 10.91 9.92 -12.09
N TYR A 21 11.50 10.43 -11.04
CA TYR A 21 10.87 11.36 -10.10
C TYR A 21 11.81 12.54 -9.87
N ASP A 22 11.25 13.73 -9.67
CA ASP A 22 12.04 14.96 -9.50
C ASP A 22 12.53 15.10 -8.05
N SER A 23 11.84 14.47 -7.10
CA SER A 23 12.16 14.54 -5.67
C SER A 23 11.72 13.29 -4.93
N LEU A 24 12.26 13.09 -3.73
CA LEU A 24 11.80 12.04 -2.80
C LEU A 24 10.33 12.24 -2.41
N TYR A 25 9.90 13.50 -2.25
CA TYR A 25 8.50 13.81 -1.98
C TYR A 25 7.58 13.33 -3.11
N ASP A 26 7.99 13.49 -4.38
CA ASP A 26 7.21 12.99 -5.52
C ASP A 26 7.15 11.47 -5.57
N VAL A 27 8.19 10.79 -5.11
CA VAL A 27 8.16 9.32 -4.93
C VAL A 27 7.06 8.94 -3.94
N PHE A 28 7.04 9.52 -2.73
CA PHE A 28 6.02 9.19 -1.72
C PHE A 28 4.60 9.57 -2.16
N LYS A 29 4.44 10.69 -2.88
CA LYS A 29 3.15 11.03 -3.50
C LYS A 29 2.69 9.99 -4.51
N ALA A 30 3.61 9.49 -5.32
CA ALA A 30 3.29 8.45 -6.29
C ALA A 30 2.95 7.12 -5.61
N VAL A 31 3.65 6.77 -4.53
CA VAL A 31 3.33 5.59 -3.71
C VAL A 31 1.93 5.74 -3.11
N LEU A 32 1.63 6.85 -2.42
CA LEU A 32 0.29 7.06 -1.86
C LEU A 32 -0.81 6.97 -2.94
N LYS A 33 -0.58 7.55 -4.11
CA LYS A 33 -1.52 7.45 -5.22
C LYS A 33 -1.73 5.99 -5.65
N HIS A 34 -0.67 5.19 -5.64
CA HIS A 34 -0.75 3.77 -5.98
C HIS A 34 -1.50 2.99 -4.90
N GLU A 35 -1.24 3.24 -3.60
CA GLU A 35 -1.97 2.59 -2.51
C GLU A 35 -3.48 2.90 -2.56
N LEU A 36 -3.85 4.15 -2.84
CA LEU A 36 -5.25 4.53 -3.05
C LEU A 36 -5.90 3.78 -4.24
N TYR A 37 -5.14 3.54 -5.30
CA TYR A 37 -5.60 2.73 -6.41
C TYR A 37 -5.78 1.26 -5.99
N VAL A 38 -4.82 0.67 -5.30
CA VAL A 38 -4.90 -0.70 -4.77
C VAL A 38 -6.11 -0.85 -3.85
N SER A 39 -6.34 0.09 -2.93
CA SER A 39 -7.53 0.10 -2.06
C SER A 39 -8.83 0.10 -2.88
N SER A 40 -8.87 0.87 -3.97
CA SER A 40 -10.05 0.90 -4.82
C SER A 40 -10.32 -0.43 -5.51
N GLU A 41 -9.27 -1.14 -5.95
CA GLU A 41 -9.41 -2.46 -6.57
C GLU A 41 -9.82 -3.53 -5.55
N ILE A 42 -9.25 -3.49 -4.34
CA ILE A 42 -9.65 -4.36 -3.23
C ILE A 42 -11.13 -4.16 -2.90
N ASN A 43 -11.59 -2.90 -2.80
CA ASN A 43 -12.99 -2.59 -2.53
C ASN A 43 -13.94 -3.08 -3.64
N LYS A 44 -13.51 -3.04 -4.90
CA LYS A 44 -14.30 -3.61 -6.02
C LYS A 44 -14.45 -5.13 -5.87
N VAL A 45 -13.34 -5.82 -5.57
CA VAL A 45 -13.38 -7.27 -5.33
C VAL A 45 -14.27 -7.59 -4.15
N TYR A 46 -14.14 -6.87 -3.03
CA TYR A 46 -14.98 -7.06 -1.86
C TYR A 46 -16.47 -6.80 -2.17
N GLY A 47 -16.79 -5.72 -2.90
CA GLY A 47 -18.15 -5.44 -3.34
C GLY A 47 -18.76 -6.59 -4.16
N LEU A 48 -17.96 -7.15 -5.08
CA LEU A 48 -18.39 -8.30 -5.89
C LEU A 48 -18.68 -9.53 -5.02
N THR A 49 -17.90 -9.77 -3.96
CA THR A 49 -18.16 -10.91 -3.05
C THR A 49 -19.53 -10.79 -2.37
N LEU A 50 -19.95 -9.57 -2.04
CA LEU A 50 -21.27 -9.32 -1.45
C LEU A 50 -22.40 -9.54 -2.45
N GLU A 51 -22.23 -9.09 -3.69
CA GLU A 51 -23.19 -9.28 -4.76
C GLU A 51 -23.40 -10.78 -5.07
N GLU A 52 -22.30 -11.53 -5.16
CA GLU A 52 -22.28 -12.98 -5.42
C GLU A 52 -22.61 -13.83 -4.18
N LYS A 53 -22.74 -13.21 -3.01
CA LYS A 53 -22.92 -13.88 -1.71
C LYS A 53 -21.79 -14.85 -1.37
N ASP A 54 -20.56 -14.58 -1.88
CA ASP A 54 -19.36 -15.33 -1.53
C ASP A 54 -18.73 -14.77 -0.26
N TYR A 55 -19.36 -15.06 0.87
CA TYR A 55 -18.91 -14.60 2.17
C TYR A 55 -17.52 -15.12 2.56
N THR A 56 -17.12 -16.26 2.01
CA THR A 56 -15.79 -16.83 2.26
C THR A 56 -14.69 -15.96 1.64
N THR A 57 -14.88 -15.53 0.39
CA THR A 57 -13.95 -14.60 -0.25
C THR A 57 -14.04 -13.23 0.40
N GLY A 58 -15.23 -12.78 0.80
CA GLY A 58 -15.40 -11.53 1.57
C GLY A 58 -14.58 -11.54 2.86
N GLN A 59 -14.62 -12.63 3.64
CA GLN A 59 -13.83 -12.79 4.85
C GLN A 59 -12.31 -12.78 4.56
N PHE A 60 -11.89 -13.43 3.49
CA PHE A 60 -10.49 -13.40 3.05
C PHE A 60 -10.02 -11.99 2.67
N MET A 61 -10.89 -11.15 2.10
CA MET A 61 -10.56 -9.79 1.69
C MET A 61 -10.42 -8.82 2.86
N HIS A 62 -10.97 -9.13 4.06
CA HIS A 62 -10.88 -8.23 5.23
C HIS A 62 -9.45 -7.90 5.61
N TRP A 63 -8.56 -8.88 5.59
CA TRP A 63 -7.14 -8.65 5.88
C TRP A 63 -6.53 -7.60 4.92
N TYR A 64 -6.83 -7.67 3.63
CA TYR A 64 -6.32 -6.70 2.66
C TYR A 64 -6.88 -5.29 2.88
N ILE A 65 -8.13 -5.19 3.34
CA ILE A 65 -8.74 -3.90 3.68
C ILE A 65 -8.04 -3.29 4.90
N GLU A 66 -7.74 -4.07 5.92
CA GLU A 66 -7.03 -3.63 7.12
C GLU A 66 -5.61 -3.18 6.78
N GLU A 67 -4.86 -3.97 6.01
CA GLU A 67 -3.52 -3.59 5.53
C GLU A 67 -3.54 -2.26 4.76
N GLN A 68 -4.47 -2.06 3.84
CA GLN A 68 -4.54 -0.81 3.08
C GLN A 68 -4.82 0.43 3.96
N ILE A 69 -5.56 0.28 5.05
CA ILE A 69 -5.74 1.38 6.02
C ILE A 69 -4.39 1.77 6.62
N GLU A 70 -3.55 0.81 6.97
CA GLU A 70 -2.22 1.05 7.53
C GLU A 70 -1.26 1.62 6.49
N GLU A 71 -1.24 1.06 5.27
CA GLU A 71 -0.38 1.55 4.18
C GLU A 71 -0.69 3.00 3.80
N GLU A 72 -1.95 3.34 3.61
CA GLU A 72 -2.36 4.71 3.31
C GLU A 72 -2.03 5.67 4.47
N SER A 73 -2.28 5.26 5.72
CA SER A 73 -1.97 6.05 6.90
C SER A 73 -0.48 6.33 7.03
N THR A 74 0.34 5.30 6.79
CA THR A 74 1.81 5.39 6.82
C THR A 74 2.30 6.38 5.77
N MET A 75 1.84 6.28 4.53
CA MET A 75 2.26 7.18 3.45
C MET A 75 1.83 8.63 3.69
N ARG A 76 0.61 8.85 4.20
CA ARG A 76 0.16 10.20 4.60
C ARG A 76 1.04 10.77 5.72
N GLY A 77 1.32 9.98 6.76
CA GLY A 77 2.17 10.40 7.87
C GLY A 77 3.59 10.79 7.43
N ILE A 78 4.17 10.08 6.47
CA ILE A 78 5.48 10.44 5.89
C ILE A 78 5.39 11.77 5.15
N LEU A 79 4.37 11.95 4.29
CA LEU A 79 4.20 13.19 3.53
C LEU A 79 3.96 14.40 4.45
N ASP A 80 3.12 14.26 5.47
CA ASP A 80 2.87 15.32 6.46
C ASP A 80 4.16 15.72 7.18
N LYS A 81 5.00 14.77 7.56
CA LYS A 81 6.30 15.06 8.19
C LYS A 81 7.26 15.75 7.23
N MET A 82 7.28 15.35 5.96
CA MET A 82 8.09 16.02 4.94
C MET A 82 7.66 17.49 4.77
N GLU A 83 6.36 17.76 4.77
CA GLU A 83 5.83 19.13 4.69
C GLU A 83 6.20 19.96 5.92
N LEU A 84 6.02 19.40 7.12
CA LEU A 84 6.37 20.09 8.39
C LEU A 84 7.86 20.38 8.53
N ALA A 85 8.72 19.53 8.00
CA ALA A 85 10.17 19.72 8.02
C ALA A 85 10.70 20.76 7.01
N GLY A 86 9.80 21.44 6.29
CA GLY A 86 10.17 22.55 5.39
C GLY A 86 10.75 22.12 4.03
N GLY A 87 10.36 20.94 3.55
CA GLY A 87 10.76 20.44 2.23
C GLY A 87 12.05 19.62 2.23
N GLU A 88 12.57 19.34 1.03
CA GLU A 88 13.56 18.30 0.73
C GLU A 88 14.79 18.18 1.66
N LYS A 89 15.32 19.29 2.19
CA LYS A 89 16.61 19.26 2.91
C LYS A 89 16.51 18.93 4.40
N GLY A 90 15.42 19.26 5.05
CA GLY A 90 15.22 18.98 6.49
C GLY A 90 14.47 17.68 6.74
N GLY A 91 13.51 17.37 5.89
CA GLY A 91 12.67 16.18 6.00
C GLY A 91 13.41 14.87 5.74
N ILE A 92 14.35 14.86 4.81
CA ILE A 92 15.07 13.63 4.41
C ILE A 92 15.77 12.96 5.60
N PHE A 93 16.44 13.72 6.45
CA PHE A 93 17.19 13.16 7.60
C PHE A 93 16.25 12.54 8.66
N HIS A 94 15.08 13.14 8.89
CA HIS A 94 14.11 12.60 9.84
C HIS A 94 13.40 11.36 9.30
N ILE A 95 13.11 11.35 8.00
CA ILE A 95 12.45 10.23 7.33
C ILE A 95 13.38 9.03 7.23
N ASP A 96 14.65 9.23 6.92
CA ASP A 96 15.67 8.17 6.88
C ASP A 96 15.72 7.41 8.22
N LYS A 97 15.77 8.14 9.34
CA LYS A 97 15.71 7.57 10.68
C LYS A 97 14.41 6.81 10.98
N GLU A 98 13.28 7.27 10.49
CA GLU A 98 11.99 6.61 10.71
C GLU A 98 11.85 5.36 9.86
N LEU A 99 12.28 5.39 8.61
CA LEU A 99 12.31 4.21 7.75
C LEU A 99 13.21 3.12 8.34
N ASP A 100 14.38 3.51 8.89
CA ASP A 100 15.25 2.58 9.63
C ASP A 100 14.54 1.96 10.84
N ALA A 101 13.78 2.76 11.60
CA ALA A 101 13.03 2.29 12.77
C ALA A 101 11.87 1.36 12.38
N MET A 102 11.17 1.65 11.28
CA MET A 102 10.09 0.81 10.76
C MET A 102 10.64 -0.53 10.25
N THR A 103 11.75 -0.51 9.53
CA THR A 103 12.43 -1.74 9.06
C THR A 103 12.88 -2.60 10.22
N ALA A 104 13.41 -2.01 11.30
CA ALA A 104 13.80 -2.74 12.50
C ALA A 104 12.61 -3.33 13.26
N ALA A 105 11.47 -2.66 13.28
CA ALA A 105 10.25 -3.15 13.91
C ALA A 105 9.64 -4.33 13.12
N ALA A 106 9.63 -4.27 11.79
CA ALA A 106 9.16 -5.35 10.94
C ALA A 106 10.01 -6.63 11.11
N ALA A 107 11.34 -6.49 11.21
CA ALA A 107 12.26 -7.61 11.41
C ALA A 107 12.14 -8.30 12.79
N THR A 108 11.42 -7.71 13.75
CA THR A 108 11.20 -8.29 15.09
C THR A 108 9.87 -9.04 15.20
N GLN A 109 9.04 -9.03 14.16
CA GLN A 109 7.73 -9.71 14.14
C GLN A 109 7.73 -11.05 13.35
N GLU A 110 8.88 -11.45 12.80
CA GLU A 110 9.13 -12.78 12.24
C GLU A 110 9.74 -13.72 13.31
#